data_a818be0e7710beaefbcf1b8f2bd29269
#
_entry.id   a818be0e7710beaefbcf1b8f2bd29269
#
_cell.length_a   1.000
_cell.length_b   1.000
_cell.length_c   1.000
_cell.angle_alpha   90.00
_cell.angle_beta   90.00
_cell.angle_gamma   90.00
#
_symmetry.space_group_name_H-M   'P 1'
#
loop_
_entity.id
_entity.type
_entity.pdbx_description
1 polymer ?
#
loop_
_entity_poly.entity_id
_entity_poly.type
_entity_poly.pdbx_seq_one_letter_code
_entity_poly.pdbx_strand_id
1 'polypeptide(L)'
;MNPIFHVTTVDRWSAAVAAGEYRQSTLDRTLEEEGFIHCSTAAQVPGTLQRFYQGIDDLVRLEIDPSLVGAEVRYEGDPEAFPHIYGPLPVAAVVAVEPVSA
;
A
#
# COMPACT_ATOMS: atom_id res chain seq x y z
N MET A 1 -14.00 -7.97 7.97
CA MET A 1 -12.68 -8.23 7.39
C MET A 1 -11.74 -7.10 7.76
N ASN A 2 -10.55 -7.41 8.21
CA ASN A 2 -9.61 -6.39 8.64
C ASN A 2 -9.05 -5.60 7.45
N PRO A 3 -8.96 -4.27 7.56
CA PRO A 3 -8.33 -3.48 6.50
C PRO A 3 -6.83 -3.76 6.43
N ILE A 4 -6.27 -3.53 5.25
CA ILE A 4 -4.83 -3.52 5.05
C ILE A 4 -4.43 -2.12 4.60
N PHE A 5 -3.14 -1.80 4.71
CA PHE A 5 -2.66 -0.43 4.51
C PHE A 5 -1.47 -0.41 3.57
N HIS A 6 -1.39 0.65 2.78
CA HIS A 6 -0.23 0.90 1.92
C HIS A 6 0.21 2.34 2.10
N VAL A 7 1.53 2.54 2.22
CA VAL A 7 2.11 3.88 2.38
C VAL A 7 2.70 4.31 1.05
N THR A 8 2.39 5.53 0.63
CA THR A 8 2.90 6.09 -0.62
C THR A 8 3.00 7.62 -0.50
N THR A 9 3.45 8.27 -1.57
CA THR A 9 3.50 9.72 -1.62
C THR A 9 2.18 10.29 -2.14
N VAL A 10 1.91 11.55 -1.79
CA VAL A 10 0.73 12.27 -2.28
C VAL A 10 0.71 12.28 -3.81
N ASP A 11 1.86 12.50 -4.45
CA ASP A 11 1.93 12.58 -5.91
C ASP A 11 1.55 11.25 -6.58
N ARG A 12 2.04 10.13 -6.03
CA ARG A 12 1.70 8.81 -6.57
C ARG A 12 0.23 8.48 -6.38
N TRP A 13 -0.32 8.84 -5.23
CA TRP A 13 -1.74 8.64 -4.99
C TRP A 13 -2.59 9.49 -5.94
N SER A 14 -2.23 10.77 -6.12
CA SER A 14 -2.95 11.64 -7.06
C SER A 14 -2.94 11.10 -8.47
N ALA A 15 -1.79 10.57 -8.92
CA ALA A 15 -1.69 9.95 -10.25
C ALA A 15 -2.59 8.71 -10.36
N ALA A 16 -2.69 7.92 -9.28
CA ALA A 16 -3.55 6.75 -9.25
C ALA A 16 -5.02 7.12 -9.35
N VAL A 17 -5.43 8.18 -8.64
CA VAL A 17 -6.82 8.67 -8.70
C VAL A 17 -7.17 9.07 -10.14
N ALA A 18 -6.26 9.75 -10.83
CA ALA A 18 -6.48 10.14 -12.23
C ALA A 18 -6.55 8.92 -13.15
N ALA A 19 -5.78 7.87 -12.87
CA ALA A 19 -5.74 6.67 -13.70
C ALA A 19 -6.83 5.64 -13.36
N GLY A 20 -7.42 5.73 -12.17
CA GLY A 20 -8.43 4.79 -11.68
C GLY A 20 -7.87 3.60 -10.93
N GLU A 21 -6.57 3.38 -10.95
CA GLU A 21 -5.92 2.29 -10.25
C GLU A 21 -4.49 2.66 -9.86
N TYR A 22 -3.98 1.98 -8.82
CA TYR A 22 -2.65 2.19 -8.28
C TYR A 22 -1.78 0.97 -8.59
N ARG A 23 -0.58 1.20 -9.13
CA ARG A 23 0.30 0.13 -9.60
C ARG A 23 1.74 0.28 -9.09
N GLN A 24 1.90 0.71 -7.85
CA GLN A 24 3.21 0.89 -7.25
C GLN A 24 3.38 -0.06 -6.07
N SER A 25 4.50 -0.79 -6.03
CA SER A 25 4.75 -1.76 -4.96
C SER A 25 5.48 -1.13 -3.78
N THR A 26 6.61 -0.50 -4.06
CA THR A 26 7.41 0.23 -3.08
C THR A 26 7.78 1.59 -3.69
N LEU A 27 8.55 2.41 -2.95
CA LEU A 27 9.04 3.68 -3.49
C LEU A 27 9.89 3.48 -4.75
N ASP A 28 10.59 2.35 -4.85
CA ASP A 28 11.54 2.10 -5.92
C ASP A 28 11.06 1.11 -6.97
N ARG A 29 9.93 0.42 -6.74
CA ARG A 29 9.48 -0.65 -7.62
C ARG A 29 8.01 -0.54 -7.94
N THR A 30 7.68 -0.78 -9.20
CA THR A 30 6.29 -0.87 -9.66
C THR A 30 5.73 -2.26 -9.36
N LEU A 31 4.41 -2.40 -9.48
CA LEU A 31 3.73 -3.69 -9.40
C LEU A 31 4.34 -4.69 -10.40
N GLU A 32 4.61 -4.26 -11.63
CA GLU A 32 5.13 -5.11 -12.69
C GLU A 32 6.55 -5.60 -12.37
N GLU A 33 7.36 -4.76 -11.76
CA GLU A 33 8.73 -5.12 -11.39
C GLU A 33 8.78 -6.08 -10.20
N GLU A 34 7.93 -5.87 -9.21
CA GLU A 34 7.93 -6.69 -7.98
C GLU A 34 7.00 -7.89 -8.06
N GLY A 35 5.91 -7.79 -8.81
CA GLY A 35 4.91 -8.85 -8.93
C GLY A 35 3.73 -8.69 -7.99
N PHE A 36 3.82 -7.81 -6.98
CA PHE A 36 2.75 -7.55 -6.04
C PHE A 36 2.94 -6.18 -5.39
N ILE A 37 1.89 -5.67 -4.74
CA ILE A 37 1.94 -4.42 -3.99
C ILE A 37 2.16 -4.76 -2.52
N HIS A 38 3.23 -4.22 -1.93
CA HIS A 38 3.52 -4.38 -0.50
C HIS A 38 2.52 -3.60 0.34
N CYS A 39 1.91 -4.28 1.30
CA CYS A 39 0.99 -3.66 2.25
C CYS A 39 1.37 -4.04 3.68
N SER A 40 0.68 -3.46 4.64
CA SER A 40 0.88 -3.69 6.07
C SER A 40 -0.48 -3.86 6.74
N THR A 41 -0.52 -4.59 7.84
CA THR A 41 -1.66 -4.51 8.77
C THR A 41 -1.56 -3.20 9.54
N ALA A 42 -2.62 -2.83 10.25
CA ALA A 42 -2.61 -1.61 11.08
C ALA A 42 -1.45 -1.62 12.08
N ALA A 43 -1.20 -2.76 12.71
CA ALA A 43 -0.12 -2.91 13.68
C ALA A 43 1.27 -2.79 13.05
N GLN A 44 1.41 -3.14 11.78
CA GLN A 44 2.70 -3.13 11.08
C GLN A 44 3.07 -1.76 10.52
N VAL A 45 2.11 -0.86 10.32
CA VAL A 45 2.35 0.44 9.69
C VAL A 45 3.48 1.24 10.36
N PRO A 46 3.52 1.40 11.70
CA PRO A 46 4.60 2.18 12.33
C PRO A 46 5.98 1.63 12.02
N GLY A 47 6.16 0.31 12.06
CA GLY A 47 7.45 -0.32 11.75
C GLY A 47 7.84 -0.16 10.29
N THR A 48 6.87 -0.24 9.39
CA THR A 48 7.10 -0.03 7.96
C THR A 48 7.56 1.41 7.70
N LEU A 49 6.90 2.39 8.31
CA LEU A 49 7.29 3.79 8.21
C LEU A 49 8.73 4.00 8.68
N GLN A 50 9.08 3.43 9.83
CA GLN A 50 10.43 3.57 10.39
C GLN A 50 11.50 2.94 9.51
N ARG A 51 11.23 1.77 8.93
CA ARG A 51 12.23 1.03 8.18
C ARG A 51 12.47 1.59 6.77
N PHE A 52 11.42 2.07 6.10
CA PHE A 52 11.50 2.33 4.66
C PHE A 52 11.21 3.77 4.26
N TYR A 53 10.68 4.60 5.15
CA TYR A 53 10.17 5.92 4.79
C TYR A 53 10.78 7.08 5.57
N GLN A 54 11.87 6.83 6.31
CA GLN A 54 12.58 7.87 7.04
C GLN A 54 13.06 8.95 6.07
N GLY A 55 12.81 10.22 6.42
CA GLY A 55 13.25 11.36 5.61
C GLY A 55 12.42 11.62 4.37
N ILE A 56 11.36 10.87 4.14
CA ILE A 56 10.47 11.09 3.00
C ILE A 56 9.31 11.96 3.44
N ASP A 57 9.07 13.06 2.70
CA ASP A 57 7.96 13.98 2.94
C ASP A 57 6.71 13.59 2.17
N ASP A 58 5.59 14.19 2.53
CA ASP A 58 4.33 14.08 1.80
C ASP A 58 3.85 12.63 1.65
N LEU A 59 3.94 11.88 2.75
CA LEU A 59 3.45 10.51 2.81
C LEU A 59 1.98 10.46 3.17
N VAL A 60 1.27 9.51 2.58
CA VAL A 60 -0.11 9.17 2.93
C VAL A 60 -0.21 7.68 3.20
N ARG A 61 -1.13 7.33 4.08
CA ARG A 61 -1.50 5.96 4.38
C ARG A 61 -2.84 5.68 3.72
N LEU A 62 -2.86 4.69 2.86
CA LEU A 62 -4.09 4.24 2.19
C LEU A 62 -4.69 3.11 3.02
N GLU A 63 -5.91 3.30 3.48
CA GLU A 63 -6.67 2.22 4.13
C GLU A 63 -7.45 1.49 3.05
N ILE A 64 -7.23 0.19 2.94
CA ILE A 64 -7.75 -0.63 1.84
C ILE A 64 -8.72 -1.67 2.40
N ASP A 65 -9.90 -1.77 1.77
CA ASP A 65 -10.84 -2.86 2.04
C ASP A 65 -10.47 -4.04 1.13
N PRO A 66 -9.93 -5.14 1.70
CA PRO A 66 -9.48 -6.27 0.86
C PRO A 66 -10.58 -6.90 0.03
N SER A 67 -11.85 -6.79 0.47
CA SER A 67 -12.97 -7.36 -0.27
C SER A 67 -13.26 -6.63 -1.58
N LEU A 68 -12.76 -5.41 -1.73
CA LEU A 68 -12.97 -4.58 -2.92
C LEU A 68 -11.79 -4.59 -3.87
N VAL A 69 -10.70 -5.30 -3.52
CA VAL A 69 -9.47 -5.29 -4.31
C VAL A 69 -9.62 -6.04 -5.64
N GLY A 70 -10.33 -7.17 -5.62
CA GLY A 70 -10.48 -8.01 -6.80
C GLY A 70 -9.32 -8.93 -7.07
N ALA A 71 -8.08 -8.49 -6.82
CA ALA A 71 -6.89 -9.33 -6.95
C ALA A 71 -6.69 -10.15 -5.67
N GLU A 72 -5.87 -11.20 -5.78
CA GLU A 72 -5.54 -12.04 -4.63
C GLU A 72 -4.69 -11.27 -3.63
N VAL A 73 -5.02 -11.41 -2.34
CA VAL A 73 -4.21 -10.88 -1.24
C VAL A 73 -3.60 -12.06 -0.49
N ARG A 74 -2.27 -12.09 -0.39
CA ARG A 74 -1.54 -13.15 0.30
C ARG A 74 -0.74 -12.55 1.46
N TYR A 75 -0.74 -13.24 2.58
CA TYR A 75 0.10 -12.88 3.71
C TYR A 75 1.38 -13.69 3.63
N GLU A 76 2.49 -13.01 3.37
CA GLU A 76 3.77 -13.65 3.08
C GLU A 76 4.90 -12.98 3.83
N GLY A 77 5.91 -13.77 4.18
CA GLY A 77 7.11 -13.30 4.87
C GLY A 77 7.41 -14.15 6.08
N ASP A 78 8.68 -14.15 6.50
CA ASP A 78 9.19 -14.91 7.62
C ASP A 78 10.30 -14.11 8.29
N PRO A 79 10.25 -13.86 9.60
CA PRO A 79 9.32 -14.40 10.60
C PRO A 79 7.95 -13.74 10.65
N GLU A 80 7.77 -12.58 10.01
CA GLU A 80 6.52 -11.83 10.06
C GLU A 80 5.90 -11.75 8.66
N ALA A 81 4.61 -12.13 8.57
CA ALA A 81 3.89 -12.09 7.29
C ALA A 81 3.26 -10.70 7.08
N PHE A 82 3.41 -10.19 5.85
CA PHE A 82 2.80 -8.93 5.41
C PHE A 82 1.81 -9.21 4.29
N PRO A 83 0.70 -8.46 4.21
CA PRO A 83 -0.23 -8.62 3.10
C PRO A 83 0.38 -8.09 1.79
N HIS A 84 0.27 -8.91 0.74
CA HIS A 84 0.72 -8.57 -0.60
C HIS A 84 -0.46 -8.68 -1.56
N ILE A 85 -0.69 -7.64 -2.37
CA ILE A 85 -1.77 -7.62 -3.36
C ILE A 85 -1.19 -8.03 -4.71
N TYR A 86 -1.69 -9.11 -5.28
CA TYR A 86 -1.18 -9.66 -6.54
C TYR A 86 -1.96 -9.15 -7.74
N GLY A 87 -2.01 -7.83 -7.89
CA GLY A 87 -2.63 -7.17 -9.01
C GLY A 87 -2.80 -5.68 -8.76
N PRO A 88 -3.34 -4.93 -9.71
CA PRO A 88 -3.58 -3.51 -9.53
C PRO A 88 -4.57 -3.25 -8.39
N LEU A 89 -4.35 -2.15 -7.66
CA LEU A 89 -5.23 -1.72 -6.59
C LEU A 89 -6.25 -0.73 -7.17
N PRO A 90 -7.54 -1.11 -7.26
CA PRO A 90 -8.56 -0.16 -7.68
C PRO A 90 -8.66 1.00 -6.69
N VAL A 91 -8.76 2.21 -7.18
CA VAL A 91 -8.93 3.38 -6.32
C VAL A 91 -10.17 3.22 -5.44
N ALA A 92 -11.23 2.59 -5.97
CA ALA A 92 -12.46 2.36 -5.21
C ALA A 92 -12.28 1.44 -3.98
N ALA A 93 -11.19 0.66 -3.93
CA ALA A 93 -10.90 -0.20 -2.77
C ALA A 93 -10.25 0.58 -1.63
N VAL A 94 -9.79 1.80 -1.86
CA VAL A 94 -9.21 2.67 -0.84
C VAL A 94 -10.34 3.46 -0.18
N VAL A 95 -10.57 3.17 1.10
CA VAL A 95 -11.70 3.73 1.84
C VAL A 95 -11.32 4.94 2.68
N ALA A 96 -10.03 5.17 2.91
CA ALA A 96 -9.55 6.34 3.62
C ALA A 96 -8.11 6.63 3.22
N VAL A 97 -7.76 7.92 3.20
CA VAL A 97 -6.40 8.39 2.90
C VAL A 97 -6.03 9.38 4.00
N GLU A 98 -4.94 9.09 4.71
CA GLU A 98 -4.51 9.92 5.84
C GLU A 98 -3.04 10.30 5.71
N PRO A 99 -2.69 11.57 6.00
CA PRO A 99 -1.28 11.97 6.07
C PRO A 99 -0.57 11.19 7.19
N VAL A 100 0.67 10.77 6.92
CA VAL A 100 1.51 10.11 7.92
C VAL A 100 2.93 10.63 7.81
N SER A 101 3.72 10.38 8.85
CA SER A 101 5.15 10.67 8.84
C SER A 101 5.91 9.55 9.51
N ALA A 102 7.12 9.33 9.04
CA ALA A 102 8.00 8.29 9.58
C ALA A 102 8.72 8.76 10.83
#